data_a75fb3b54d0090d033492efc07a2a2f2
#
_entry.id   a75fb3b54d0090d033492efc07a2a2f2
#
_cell.length_a   1.000
_cell.length_b   1.000
_cell.length_c   1.000
_cell.angle_alpha   90.00
_cell.angle_beta   90.00
_cell.angle_gamma   90.00
#
_symmetry.space_group_name_H-M   'P 1'
#
loop_
_entity.id
_entity.type
_entity.pdbx_description
1 polymer ?
#
loop_
_entity_poly.entity_id
_entity_poly.type
_entity_poly.pdbx_seq_one_letter_code
_entity_poly.pdbx_strand_id
1 'polypeptide(L)'
;MGFNIPMPFKYGLDLNFSAFVAIGLVYLITAIEATGDVTANSMISGKSIEGEDYLKRVSGGVLADGVNSFIAGIFNSFPNSIFAQNNGIIQLTGVASRYVGYYIAGMLVLLGLFPVVGVVFSLMPDPVLGGATLLMFGTVAAAGIRIIASQEINRKATLVLAVSLSLGLGVELMPDILNTAPEAVKGIFRPGSQPVDLPLLLQMY
;
A
#
# COMPACT_ATOMS: atom_id res chain seq x y z
N MET A 1 3.46 -11.84 30.51
CA MET A 1 2.75 -11.44 29.28
C MET A 1 2.15 -10.06 29.54
N GLY A 2 2.72 -9.00 29.01
CA GLY A 2 2.25 -7.63 29.25
C GLY A 2 1.50 -7.08 28.05
N PHE A 3 0.46 -6.29 28.29
CA PHE A 3 -0.14 -5.46 27.25
C PHE A 3 0.87 -4.38 26.85
N ASN A 4 1.06 -4.19 25.55
CA ASN A 4 1.87 -3.09 25.05
C ASN A 4 0.93 -1.98 24.57
N ILE A 5 0.87 -0.91 25.36
CA ILE A 5 0.11 0.29 24.96
C ILE A 5 1.07 1.20 24.20
N PRO A 6 0.81 1.50 22.93
CA PRO A 6 1.66 2.39 22.15
C PRO A 6 1.65 3.80 22.79
N MET A 7 2.83 4.31 23.08
CA MET A 7 2.97 5.68 23.62
C MET A 7 3.09 6.66 22.45
N PRO A 8 2.25 7.72 22.42
CA PRO A 8 2.39 8.75 21.39
C PRO A 8 3.71 9.50 21.56
N PHE A 9 4.31 9.89 20.44
CA PHE A 9 5.56 10.70 20.38
C PHE A 9 6.75 10.12 21.16
N LYS A 10 6.85 8.81 21.24
CA LYS A 10 7.91 8.13 22.02
C LYS A 10 9.33 8.55 21.62
N TYR A 11 9.56 8.84 20.34
CA TYR A 11 10.85 9.23 19.78
C TYR A 11 11.02 10.74 19.60
N GLY A 12 10.04 11.54 20.08
CA GLY A 12 10.03 12.98 19.87
C GLY A 12 9.51 13.39 18.49
N LEU A 13 9.58 14.69 18.23
CA LEU A 13 9.24 15.29 16.93
C LEU A 13 10.48 15.99 16.41
N ASP A 14 10.93 15.61 15.23
CA ASP A 14 11.94 16.32 14.47
C ASP A 14 11.36 16.77 13.14
N LEU A 15 11.60 18.03 12.76
CA LEU A 15 11.14 18.60 11.51
C LEU A 15 12.33 18.78 10.56
N ASN A 16 12.42 17.88 9.61
CA ASN A 16 13.39 17.97 8.54
C ASN A 16 12.67 18.32 7.22
N PHE A 17 12.97 19.50 6.66
CA PHE A 17 12.30 19.98 5.45
C PHE A 17 12.55 19.06 4.25
N SER A 18 13.74 18.50 4.11
CA SER A 18 14.07 17.57 3.01
C SER A 18 13.25 16.28 3.12
N ALA A 19 13.14 15.72 4.33
CA ALA A 19 12.32 14.54 4.59
C ALA A 19 10.83 14.84 4.35
N PHE A 20 10.34 16.02 4.76
CA PHE A 20 8.97 16.44 4.52
C PHE A 20 8.63 16.49 3.03
N VAL A 21 9.49 17.09 2.21
CA VAL A 21 9.29 17.15 0.75
C VAL A 21 9.32 15.76 0.13
N ALA A 22 10.29 14.92 0.50
CA ALA A 22 10.42 13.56 -0.03
C ALA A 22 9.19 12.71 0.32
N ILE A 23 8.74 12.71 1.58
CA ILE A 23 7.54 12.00 2.02
C ILE A 23 6.29 12.57 1.37
N GLY A 24 6.20 13.89 1.21
CA GLY A 24 5.08 14.56 0.53
C GLY A 24 4.92 14.11 -0.93
N LEU A 25 6.02 13.95 -1.67
CA LEU A 25 5.99 13.43 -3.03
C LEU A 25 5.52 11.96 -3.06
N VAL A 26 6.02 11.13 -2.17
CA VAL A 26 5.55 9.73 -2.05
C VAL A 26 4.06 9.71 -1.73
N TYR A 27 3.59 10.59 -0.85
CA TYR A 27 2.19 10.68 -0.47
C TYR A 27 1.26 11.07 -1.63
N LEU A 28 1.73 11.90 -2.56
CA LEU A 28 0.97 12.20 -3.79
C LEU A 28 0.78 10.93 -4.65
N ILE A 29 1.81 10.10 -4.76
CA ILE A 29 1.72 8.82 -5.47
C ILE A 29 0.74 7.88 -4.77
N THR A 30 0.82 7.76 -3.45
CA THR A 30 -0.11 6.96 -2.65
C THR A 30 -1.56 7.44 -2.77
N ALA A 31 -1.81 8.75 -2.88
CA ALA A 31 -3.15 9.29 -3.10
C ALA A 31 -3.73 8.88 -4.48
N ILE A 32 -2.88 8.81 -5.52
CA ILE A 32 -3.28 8.32 -6.84
C ILE A 32 -3.59 6.82 -6.77
N GLU A 33 -2.74 6.03 -6.10
CA GLU A 33 -2.95 4.61 -5.85
C GLU A 33 -4.29 4.38 -5.11
N ALA A 34 -4.50 5.09 -4.00
CA ALA A 34 -5.74 5.02 -3.22
C ALA A 34 -6.99 5.32 -4.06
N THR A 35 -6.90 6.28 -4.99
CA THR A 35 -7.98 6.58 -5.94
C THR A 35 -8.28 5.38 -6.84
N GLY A 36 -7.22 4.71 -7.34
CA GLY A 36 -7.35 3.49 -8.13
C GLY A 36 -8.02 2.35 -7.35
N ASP A 37 -7.59 2.12 -6.12
CA ASP A 37 -8.11 1.06 -5.25
C ASP A 37 -9.57 1.27 -4.86
N VAL A 38 -9.97 2.52 -4.53
CA VAL A 38 -11.38 2.86 -4.25
C VAL A 38 -12.24 2.67 -5.49
N THR A 39 -11.70 2.98 -6.67
CA THR A 39 -12.38 2.75 -7.95
C THR A 39 -12.57 1.25 -8.19
N ALA A 40 -11.51 0.48 -8.08
CA ALA A 40 -11.53 -0.98 -8.21
C ALA A 40 -12.53 -1.62 -7.22
N ASN A 41 -12.48 -1.19 -5.96
CA ASN A 41 -13.41 -1.66 -4.93
C ASN A 41 -14.88 -1.32 -5.28
N SER A 42 -15.13 -0.12 -5.79
CA SER A 42 -16.47 0.30 -6.22
C SER A 42 -16.99 -0.58 -7.35
N MET A 43 -16.15 -0.88 -8.36
CA MET A 43 -16.50 -1.77 -9.48
C MET A 43 -16.83 -3.19 -9.00
N ILE A 44 -15.95 -3.76 -8.17
CA ILE A 44 -16.11 -5.12 -7.64
C ILE A 44 -17.37 -5.22 -6.77
N SER A 45 -17.70 -4.15 -6.04
CA SER A 45 -18.88 -4.06 -5.20
C SER A 45 -20.16 -3.72 -5.97
N GLY A 46 -20.12 -3.66 -7.31
CA GLY A 46 -21.26 -3.33 -8.16
C GLY A 46 -21.79 -1.90 -7.99
N LYS A 47 -20.93 -0.97 -7.55
CA LYS A 47 -21.28 0.44 -7.38
C LYS A 47 -20.86 1.25 -8.60
N SER A 48 -21.61 2.31 -8.90
CA SER A 48 -21.24 3.25 -9.97
C SER A 48 -19.86 3.88 -9.71
N ILE A 49 -19.09 4.01 -10.78
CA ILE A 49 -17.80 4.71 -10.80
C ILE A 49 -17.92 6.12 -11.40
N GLU A 50 -19.14 6.63 -11.49
CA GLU A 50 -19.44 7.96 -12.01
C GLU A 50 -20.38 8.70 -11.05
N GLY A 51 -20.40 10.02 -11.19
CA GLY A 51 -21.28 10.90 -10.45
C GLY A 51 -20.74 11.34 -9.08
N GLU A 52 -21.56 12.10 -8.36
CA GLU A 52 -21.18 12.75 -7.11
C GLU A 52 -20.90 11.74 -5.98
N ASP A 53 -21.63 10.66 -5.92
CA ASP A 53 -21.45 9.62 -4.90
C ASP A 53 -20.13 8.87 -5.07
N TYR A 54 -19.68 8.70 -6.30
CA TYR A 54 -18.36 8.15 -6.57
C TYR A 54 -17.24 9.10 -6.11
N LEU A 55 -17.35 10.39 -6.43
CA LEU A 55 -16.40 11.40 -5.99
C LEU A 55 -16.31 11.49 -4.46
N LYS A 56 -17.45 11.41 -3.78
CA LYS A 56 -17.50 11.36 -2.31
C LYS A 56 -16.79 10.11 -1.74
N ARG A 57 -16.94 8.95 -2.39
CA ARG A 57 -16.21 7.74 -1.96
C ARG A 57 -14.71 7.86 -2.16
N VAL A 58 -14.28 8.38 -3.30
CA VAL A 58 -12.85 8.58 -3.57
C VAL A 58 -12.25 9.58 -2.59
N SER A 59 -12.84 10.76 -2.45
CA SER A 59 -12.34 11.78 -1.53
C SER A 59 -12.36 11.32 -0.08
N GLY A 60 -13.42 10.61 0.33
CA GLY A 60 -13.52 10.00 1.66
C GLY A 60 -12.48 8.91 1.90
N GLY A 61 -12.17 8.08 0.91
CA GLY A 61 -11.14 7.05 0.97
C GLY A 61 -9.74 7.64 1.13
N VAL A 62 -9.39 8.61 0.28
CA VAL A 62 -8.10 9.31 0.36
C VAL A 62 -7.95 10.07 1.67
N LEU A 63 -9.02 10.75 2.14
CA LEU A 63 -9.01 11.43 3.42
C LEU A 63 -8.82 10.45 4.58
N ALA A 64 -9.50 9.33 4.57
CA ALA A 64 -9.38 8.30 5.61
C ALA A 64 -7.96 7.72 5.66
N ASP A 65 -7.35 7.48 4.51
CA ASP A 65 -5.96 7.03 4.40
C ASP A 65 -4.99 8.07 5.00
N GLY A 66 -5.14 9.34 4.65
CA GLY A 66 -4.35 10.44 5.21
C GLY A 66 -4.49 10.59 6.73
N VAL A 67 -5.72 10.55 7.24
CA VAL A 67 -5.97 10.63 8.69
C VAL A 67 -5.39 9.43 9.42
N ASN A 68 -5.51 8.23 8.85
CA ASN A 68 -4.95 7.02 9.45
C ASN A 68 -3.42 7.05 9.50
N SER A 69 -2.77 7.51 8.43
CA SER A 69 -1.32 7.71 8.41
C SER A 69 -0.84 8.78 9.39
N PHE A 70 -1.61 9.85 9.55
CA PHE A 70 -1.32 10.87 10.58
C PHE A 70 -1.39 10.27 11.99
N ILE A 71 -2.43 9.49 12.29
CA ILE A 71 -2.55 8.78 13.57
C ILE A 71 -1.40 7.79 13.75
N ALA A 72 -1.04 7.03 12.71
CA ALA A 72 0.09 6.11 12.75
C ALA A 72 1.40 6.83 13.10
N GLY A 73 1.65 8.01 12.52
CA GLY A 73 2.81 8.84 12.85
C GLY A 73 2.83 9.28 14.32
N ILE A 74 1.69 9.67 14.90
CA ILE A 74 1.59 10.00 16.32
C ILE A 74 2.00 8.83 17.22
N PHE A 75 1.63 7.60 16.82
CA PHE A 75 1.95 6.38 17.57
C PHE A 75 3.26 5.72 17.14
N ASN A 76 4.12 6.45 16.41
CA ASN A 76 5.44 6.00 15.96
C ASN A 76 5.38 4.74 15.09
N SER A 77 4.35 4.63 14.26
CA SER A 77 4.17 3.58 13.26
C SER A 77 4.43 4.13 11.85
N PHE A 78 4.52 3.22 10.88
CA PHE A 78 4.68 3.58 9.49
C PHE A 78 3.40 4.18 8.90
N PRO A 79 3.51 5.04 7.85
CA PRO A 79 2.37 5.47 7.08
C PRO A 79 1.58 4.26 6.56
N ASN A 80 0.28 4.37 6.56
CA ASN A 80 -0.60 3.33 6.03
C ASN A 80 -0.97 3.66 4.58
N SER A 81 -1.36 2.64 3.83
CA SER A 81 -1.98 2.75 2.53
C SER A 81 -3.17 1.81 2.44
N ILE A 82 -4.04 2.02 1.46
CA ILE A 82 -5.14 1.12 1.18
C ILE A 82 -4.58 -0.23 0.74
N PHE A 83 -5.05 -1.31 1.36
CA PHE A 83 -4.58 -2.66 1.10
C PHE A 83 -5.32 -3.28 -0.08
N ALA A 84 -4.79 -3.10 -1.29
CA ALA A 84 -5.38 -3.52 -2.56
C ALA A 84 -5.69 -5.03 -2.62
N GLN A 85 -4.93 -5.85 -1.90
CA GLN A 85 -5.13 -7.30 -1.81
C GLN A 85 -6.53 -7.68 -1.32
N ASN A 86 -7.16 -6.83 -0.51
CA ASN A 86 -8.54 -7.04 -0.06
C ASN A 86 -9.55 -7.03 -1.22
N ASN A 87 -9.28 -6.30 -2.30
CA ASN A 87 -10.11 -6.31 -3.49
C ASN A 87 -10.15 -7.71 -4.13
N GLY A 88 -9.01 -8.42 -4.13
CA GLY A 88 -8.95 -9.82 -4.57
C GLY A 88 -9.80 -10.75 -3.69
N ILE A 89 -9.74 -10.57 -2.37
CA ILE A 89 -10.53 -11.37 -1.42
C ILE A 89 -12.03 -11.11 -1.60
N ILE A 90 -12.44 -9.86 -1.80
CA ILE A 90 -13.84 -9.51 -2.08
C ILE A 90 -14.33 -10.19 -3.37
N GLN A 91 -13.50 -10.22 -4.42
CA GLN A 91 -13.84 -10.92 -5.65
C GLN A 91 -14.00 -12.43 -5.47
N LEU A 92 -13.11 -13.05 -4.69
CA LEU A 92 -13.15 -14.49 -4.44
C LEU A 92 -14.34 -14.91 -3.58
N THR A 93 -14.66 -14.12 -2.56
CA THR A 93 -15.70 -14.46 -1.58
C THR A 93 -17.09 -13.93 -1.99
N GLY A 94 -17.15 -12.91 -2.86
CA GLY A 94 -18.36 -12.20 -3.19
C GLY A 94 -18.91 -11.33 -2.04
N VAL A 95 -18.18 -11.17 -0.94
CA VAL A 95 -18.61 -10.42 0.24
C VAL A 95 -18.03 -9.02 0.23
N ALA A 96 -18.83 -8.04 -0.17
CA ALA A 96 -18.48 -6.62 -0.25
C ALA A 96 -19.17 -5.77 0.85
N SER A 97 -19.33 -6.31 2.05
CA SER A 97 -20.01 -5.62 3.14
C SER A 97 -19.05 -4.76 3.97
N ARG A 98 -19.42 -3.49 4.18
CA ARG A 98 -18.65 -2.59 5.07
C ARG A 98 -18.57 -3.08 6.53
N TYR A 99 -19.52 -3.91 6.96
CA TYR A 99 -19.52 -4.47 8.31
C TYR A 99 -18.34 -5.41 8.53
N VAL A 100 -17.92 -6.14 7.49
CA VAL A 100 -16.71 -6.97 7.55
C VAL A 100 -15.49 -6.11 7.88
N GLY A 101 -15.38 -4.91 7.31
CA GLY A 101 -14.31 -3.96 7.63
C GLY A 101 -14.28 -3.57 9.11
N TYR A 102 -15.43 -3.35 9.76
CA TYR A 102 -15.47 -3.06 11.20
C TYR A 102 -15.01 -4.24 12.05
N TYR A 103 -15.37 -5.48 11.68
CA TYR A 103 -14.89 -6.67 12.37
C TYR A 103 -13.39 -6.86 12.19
N ILE A 104 -12.87 -6.63 10.97
CA ILE A 104 -11.43 -6.69 10.70
C ILE A 104 -10.70 -5.63 11.55
N ALA A 105 -11.17 -4.40 11.57
CA ALA A 105 -10.58 -3.33 12.38
C ALA A 105 -10.56 -3.69 13.88
N GLY A 106 -11.67 -4.21 14.40
CA GLY A 106 -11.74 -4.67 15.80
C GLY A 106 -10.76 -5.80 16.10
N MET A 107 -10.66 -6.79 15.22
CA MET A 107 -9.69 -7.87 15.36
C MET A 107 -8.24 -7.37 15.31
N LEU A 108 -7.92 -6.48 14.39
CA LEU A 108 -6.57 -5.90 14.28
C LEU A 108 -6.18 -5.11 15.53
N VAL A 109 -7.11 -4.34 16.11
CA VAL A 109 -6.87 -3.63 17.37
C VAL A 109 -6.60 -4.64 18.49
N LEU A 110 -7.40 -5.69 18.61
CA LEU A 110 -7.17 -6.74 19.61
C LEU A 110 -5.81 -7.43 19.41
N LEU A 111 -5.48 -7.81 18.18
CA LEU A 111 -4.19 -8.44 17.87
C LEU A 111 -3.01 -7.51 18.17
N GLY A 112 -3.16 -6.21 17.90
CA GLY A 112 -2.13 -5.19 18.20
C GLY A 112 -1.86 -5.00 19.69
N LEU A 113 -2.83 -5.28 20.56
CA LEU A 113 -2.65 -5.21 22.02
C LEU A 113 -1.85 -6.39 22.59
N PHE A 114 -1.72 -7.48 21.81
CA PHE A 114 -1.00 -8.69 22.22
C PHE A 114 0.32 -8.84 21.45
N PRO A 115 1.48 -8.43 21.99
CA PRO A 115 2.78 -8.55 21.32
C PRO A 115 3.13 -9.99 20.91
N VAL A 116 2.58 -10.97 21.61
CA VAL A 116 2.79 -12.40 21.34
C VAL A 116 2.38 -12.77 19.91
N VAL A 117 1.35 -12.13 19.37
CA VAL A 117 0.90 -12.38 17.99
C VAL A 117 1.98 -11.96 17.00
N GLY A 118 2.61 -10.80 17.19
CA GLY A 118 3.75 -10.35 16.36
C GLY A 118 4.92 -11.34 16.41
N VAL A 119 5.24 -11.85 17.59
CA VAL A 119 6.29 -12.88 17.76
C VAL A 119 5.95 -14.16 17.01
N VAL A 120 4.69 -14.63 17.05
CA VAL A 120 4.26 -15.82 16.30
C VAL A 120 4.46 -15.61 14.80
N PHE A 121 4.09 -14.45 14.27
CA PHE A 121 4.32 -14.12 12.86
C PHE A 121 5.81 -14.02 12.51
N SER A 122 6.64 -13.47 13.39
CA SER A 122 8.09 -13.36 13.15
C SER A 122 8.81 -14.72 13.21
N LEU A 123 8.21 -15.72 13.83
CA LEU A 123 8.72 -17.09 13.88
C LEU A 123 8.26 -17.96 12.70
N MET A 124 7.40 -17.44 11.82
CA MET A 124 6.98 -18.19 10.63
C MET A 124 8.17 -18.42 9.70
N PRO A 125 8.38 -19.65 9.20
CA PRO A 125 9.42 -19.94 8.23
C PRO A 125 9.22 -19.14 6.92
N ASP A 126 10.30 -18.61 6.37
CA ASP A 126 10.27 -17.83 5.11
C ASP A 126 9.55 -18.53 3.95
N PRO A 127 9.65 -19.87 3.76
CA PRO A 127 8.90 -20.56 2.71
C PRO A 127 7.38 -20.44 2.85
N VAL A 128 6.87 -20.43 4.11
CA VAL A 128 5.42 -20.29 4.37
C VAL A 128 4.96 -18.87 4.06
N LEU A 129 5.71 -17.87 4.52
CA LEU A 129 5.44 -16.46 4.21
C LEU A 129 5.53 -16.21 2.70
N GLY A 130 6.57 -16.73 2.05
CA GLY A 130 6.76 -16.61 0.60
C GLY A 130 5.60 -17.24 -0.20
N GLY A 131 5.16 -18.44 0.18
CA GLY A 131 4.01 -19.10 -0.45
C GLY A 131 2.70 -18.31 -0.30
N ALA A 132 2.42 -17.80 0.90
CA ALA A 132 1.24 -16.96 1.15
C ALA A 132 1.29 -15.65 0.35
N THR A 133 2.47 -15.02 0.29
CA THR A 133 2.70 -13.77 -0.44
C THR A 133 2.50 -13.97 -1.95
N LEU A 134 3.03 -15.06 -2.52
CA LEU A 134 2.82 -15.40 -3.94
C LEU A 134 1.33 -15.53 -4.28
N LEU A 135 0.56 -16.23 -3.45
CA LEU A 135 -0.88 -16.36 -3.65
C LEU A 135 -1.59 -15.00 -3.57
N MET A 136 -1.24 -14.16 -2.59
CA MET A 136 -1.82 -12.83 -2.47
C MET A 136 -1.52 -11.97 -3.70
N PHE A 137 -0.28 -11.87 -4.12
CA PHE A 137 0.06 -11.10 -5.32
C PHE A 137 -0.55 -11.67 -6.59
N GLY A 138 -0.63 -13.01 -6.71
CA GLY A 138 -1.34 -13.67 -7.80
C GLY A 138 -2.82 -13.27 -7.87
N THR A 139 -3.51 -13.19 -6.74
CA THR A 139 -4.92 -12.76 -6.70
C THR A 139 -5.09 -11.29 -7.06
N VAL A 140 -4.18 -10.41 -6.62
CA VAL A 140 -4.17 -8.99 -6.99
C VAL A 140 -3.95 -8.82 -8.50
N ALA A 141 -2.97 -9.54 -9.07
CA ALA A 141 -2.72 -9.50 -10.50
C ALA A 141 -3.94 -9.98 -11.30
N ALA A 142 -4.56 -11.08 -10.90
CA ALA A 142 -5.79 -11.58 -11.52
C ALA A 142 -6.95 -10.58 -11.43
N ALA A 143 -7.09 -9.91 -10.28
CA ALA A 143 -8.08 -8.85 -10.08
C ALA A 143 -7.81 -7.65 -11.01
N GLY A 144 -6.57 -7.21 -11.11
CA GLY A 144 -6.16 -6.13 -12.03
C GLY A 144 -6.44 -6.45 -13.48
N ILE A 145 -6.08 -7.65 -13.94
CA ILE A 145 -6.39 -8.12 -15.30
C ILE A 145 -7.89 -8.13 -15.56
N ARG A 146 -8.69 -8.58 -14.60
CA ARG A 146 -10.16 -8.61 -14.72
C ARG A 146 -10.75 -7.21 -14.84
N ILE A 147 -10.25 -6.25 -14.07
CA ILE A 147 -10.68 -4.84 -14.14
C ILE A 147 -10.33 -4.25 -15.50
N ILE A 148 -9.11 -4.46 -16.00
CA ILE A 148 -8.69 -4.00 -17.31
C ILE A 148 -9.57 -4.62 -18.40
N ALA A 149 -9.83 -5.93 -18.34
CA ALA A 149 -10.63 -6.65 -19.33
C ALA A 149 -12.13 -6.25 -19.30
N SER A 150 -12.62 -5.65 -18.21
CA SER A 150 -13.99 -5.17 -18.10
C SER A 150 -14.22 -3.80 -18.77
N GLN A 151 -13.18 -3.11 -19.19
CA GLN A 151 -13.24 -1.82 -19.84
C GLN A 151 -13.00 -1.96 -21.36
N GLU A 152 -13.57 -1.02 -22.15
CA GLU A 152 -13.25 -0.93 -23.56
C GLU A 152 -11.80 -0.46 -23.76
N ILE A 153 -10.95 -1.37 -24.23
CA ILE A 153 -9.53 -1.10 -24.49
C ILE A 153 -9.40 -0.39 -25.84
N ASN A 154 -9.61 0.92 -25.84
CA ASN A 154 -9.36 1.75 -27.01
C ASN A 154 -7.85 2.03 -27.16
N ARG A 155 -7.47 2.66 -28.31
CA ARG A 155 -6.06 2.97 -28.61
C ARG A 155 -5.34 3.76 -27.51
N LYS A 156 -6.04 4.70 -26.87
CA LYS A 156 -5.48 5.52 -25.79
C LYS A 156 -5.22 4.64 -24.54
N ALA A 157 -6.18 3.80 -24.15
CA ALA A 157 -6.03 2.88 -23.04
C ALA A 157 -4.89 1.88 -23.28
N THR A 158 -4.78 1.35 -24.53
CA THR A 158 -3.66 0.46 -24.90
C THR A 158 -2.30 1.15 -24.73
N LEU A 159 -2.15 2.40 -25.14
CA LEU A 159 -0.89 3.13 -24.98
C LEU A 159 -0.56 3.38 -23.52
N VAL A 160 -1.55 3.77 -22.71
CA VAL A 160 -1.36 3.98 -21.27
C VAL A 160 -0.92 2.68 -20.59
N LEU A 161 -1.61 1.58 -20.87
CA LEU A 161 -1.27 0.25 -20.33
C LEU A 161 0.14 -0.18 -20.74
N ALA A 162 0.47 -0.04 -22.03
CA ALA A 162 1.78 -0.43 -22.56
C ALA A 162 2.91 0.35 -21.88
N VAL A 163 2.78 1.68 -21.76
CA VAL A 163 3.79 2.51 -21.12
C VAL A 163 3.89 2.20 -19.61
N SER A 164 2.76 2.10 -18.91
CA SER A 164 2.74 1.84 -17.47
C SER A 164 3.33 0.48 -17.13
N LEU A 165 2.96 -0.58 -17.87
CA LEU A 165 3.49 -1.93 -17.65
C LEU A 165 4.97 -2.01 -18.05
N SER A 166 5.38 -1.37 -19.15
CA SER A 166 6.78 -1.36 -19.58
C SER A 166 7.68 -0.66 -18.57
N LEU A 167 7.25 0.47 -18.01
CA LEU A 167 8.03 1.18 -17.00
C LEU A 167 8.04 0.42 -15.67
N GLY A 168 6.88 -0.06 -15.20
CA GLY A 168 6.78 -0.76 -13.92
C GLY A 168 7.53 -2.10 -13.93
N LEU A 169 7.19 -2.98 -14.87
CA LEU A 169 7.82 -4.30 -14.99
C LEU A 169 9.25 -4.22 -15.53
N GLY A 170 9.52 -3.28 -16.44
CA GLY A 170 10.85 -3.15 -17.04
C GLY A 170 11.92 -2.83 -16.02
N VAL A 171 11.64 -1.94 -15.09
CA VAL A 171 12.58 -1.60 -13.99
C VAL A 171 12.75 -2.76 -13.02
N GLU A 172 11.68 -3.50 -12.72
CA GLU A 172 11.74 -4.64 -11.79
C GLU A 172 12.46 -5.84 -12.40
N LEU A 173 12.17 -6.16 -13.66
CA LEU A 173 12.76 -7.32 -14.35
C LEU A 173 14.19 -7.07 -14.85
N MET A 174 14.54 -5.84 -15.15
CA MET A 174 15.86 -5.44 -15.64
C MET A 174 16.42 -4.26 -14.85
N PRO A 175 16.75 -4.47 -13.57
CA PRO A 175 17.23 -3.39 -12.68
C PRO A 175 18.52 -2.72 -13.18
N ASP A 176 19.29 -3.39 -14.03
CA ASP A 176 20.52 -2.88 -14.63
C ASP A 176 20.29 -1.72 -15.61
N ILE A 177 19.09 -1.58 -16.16
CA ILE A 177 18.72 -0.43 -17.01
C ILE A 177 18.93 0.89 -16.26
N LEU A 178 18.72 0.90 -14.95
CA LEU A 178 18.90 2.09 -14.13
C LEU A 178 20.37 2.43 -13.86
N ASN A 179 21.31 1.54 -14.09
CA ASN A 179 22.72 1.80 -13.79
C ASN A 179 23.29 2.94 -14.65
N THR A 180 22.78 3.11 -15.87
CA THR A 180 23.18 4.17 -16.80
C THR A 180 22.26 5.40 -16.75
N ALA A 181 21.20 5.36 -15.95
CA ALA A 181 20.24 6.43 -15.83
C ALA A 181 20.79 7.59 -14.97
N PRO A 182 20.35 8.85 -15.21
CA PRO A 182 20.66 9.98 -14.34
C PRO A 182 20.19 9.73 -12.90
N GLU A 183 20.92 10.28 -11.90
CA GLU A 183 20.60 10.06 -10.48
C GLU A 183 19.17 10.44 -10.08
N ALA A 184 18.60 11.49 -10.71
CA ALA A 184 17.21 11.87 -10.50
C ALA A 184 16.23 10.75 -10.89
N VAL A 185 16.50 10.01 -11.96
CA VAL A 185 15.68 8.87 -12.39
C VAL A 185 15.88 7.66 -11.49
N LYS A 186 17.11 7.40 -11.07
CA LYS A 186 17.41 6.33 -10.09
C LYS A 186 16.65 6.55 -8.79
N GLY A 187 16.62 7.80 -8.28
CA GLY A 187 15.91 8.17 -7.06
C GLY A 187 14.39 7.94 -7.13
N ILE A 188 13.78 8.09 -8.32
CA ILE A 188 12.35 7.83 -8.53
C ILE A 188 12.03 6.33 -8.51
N PHE A 189 12.84 5.52 -9.19
CA PHE A 189 12.57 4.09 -9.39
C PHE A 189 13.21 3.17 -8.35
N ARG A 190 14.20 3.65 -7.59
CA ARG A 190 14.84 2.92 -6.47
C ARG A 190 14.89 3.80 -5.22
N PRO A 191 13.77 4.13 -4.60
CA PRO A 191 13.74 4.93 -3.37
C PRO A 191 14.30 4.19 -2.14
N GLY A 192 15.29 3.39 -2.25
CA GLY A 192 15.90 2.63 -1.15
C GLY A 192 17.30 2.10 -1.48
N SER A 193 17.82 2.43 -2.66
CA SER A 193 19.15 1.99 -3.10
C SER A 193 20.32 2.87 -2.63
N GLN A 194 20.08 3.85 -1.79
CA GLN A 194 21.15 4.36 -0.93
C GLN A 194 21.57 3.19 -0.05
N PRO A 195 22.88 2.88 0.06
CA PRO A 195 23.32 1.94 1.05
C PRO A 195 22.81 2.47 2.39
N VAL A 196 21.76 1.81 2.89
CA VAL A 196 21.31 2.07 4.26
C VAL A 196 22.52 1.70 5.08
N ASP A 197 23.16 2.72 5.68
CA ASP A 197 24.25 2.47 6.59
C ASP A 197 23.71 1.63 7.74
N LEU A 198 23.82 0.31 7.57
CA LEU A 198 23.40 -0.69 8.56
C LEU A 198 23.88 -0.35 9.98
N PRO A 199 25.08 0.29 10.17
CA PRO A 199 25.51 0.78 11.46
C PRO A 199 24.58 1.81 12.09
N LEU A 200 23.95 2.68 11.29
CA LEU A 200 23.03 3.71 11.81
C LEU A 200 21.70 3.10 12.29
N LEU A 201 21.20 2.07 11.61
CA LEU A 201 19.99 1.35 12.06
C LEU A 201 20.26 0.53 13.33
N LEU A 202 21.46 -0.05 13.48
CA LEU A 202 21.83 -0.81 14.67
C LEU A 202 22.10 0.07 15.90
N GLN A 203 22.31 1.38 15.72
CA GLN A 203 22.43 2.34 16.83
C GLN A 203 21.07 2.89 17.29
N MET A 204 19.98 2.64 16.55
CA MET A 204 18.62 3.07 16.89
C MET A 204 17.80 1.98 17.60
N TYR A 205 18.35 0.79 17.82
CA TYR A 205 17.81 -0.30 18.63
C TYR A 205 18.66 -0.49 19.88
#